data_b32b23996fe316f44070655f05f9eb91
#
_entry.id   b32b23996fe316f44070655f05f9eb91
#
_cell.length_a   1.000
_cell.length_b   1.000
_cell.length_c   1.000
_cell.angle_alpha   90.00
_cell.angle_beta   90.00
_cell.angle_gamma   90.00
#
_symmetry.space_group_name_H-M   'P 1'
#
loop_
_entity.id
_entity.type
_entity.pdbx_description
1 polymer ?
#
loop_
_entity_poly.entity_id
_entity_poly.type
_entity_poly.pdbx_seq_one_letter_code
_entity_poly.pdbx_strand_id
1 'polypeptide(L)'
;MSRSDPAGHNPRPGPREAVGFRVIFAGTPHFSIPTLAGLATTHELVAVLTQPDRPRGRGRFPHPTPVKVWALENHVDVFTPASLAERDTYEVICALQPDFLIVVAYGLLFPQNWLELPTYGILNLHASLLPRWRGASPIEHSLLVGDLQSGISIQKVVKQLDAGPVYRQCWVSLNPQESRITRRRMALING
;
A
#
# COMPACT_ATOMS: atom_id res chain seq x y z
N MET A 1 -41.45 -22.12 -19.94
CA MET A 1 -40.93 -20.75 -19.84
C MET A 1 -39.87 -20.71 -18.75
N SER A 2 -38.64 -20.96 -19.14
CA SER A 2 -37.48 -21.00 -18.23
C SER A 2 -36.91 -19.58 -18.14
N ARG A 3 -36.83 -19.02 -16.93
CA ARG A 3 -36.19 -17.74 -16.67
C ARG A 3 -34.68 -17.95 -16.56
N SER A 4 -33.95 -17.41 -17.50
CA SER A 4 -32.47 -17.33 -17.46
C SER A 4 -32.03 -16.30 -16.41
N ASP A 5 -31.26 -16.76 -15.45
CA ASP A 5 -30.59 -15.96 -14.42
C ASP A 5 -29.36 -15.25 -15.05
N PRO A 6 -29.25 -13.92 -15.06
CA PRO A 6 -28.13 -13.19 -15.66
C PRO A 6 -27.10 -12.74 -14.62
N ALA A 7 -26.69 -13.59 -13.70
CA ALA A 7 -25.56 -13.30 -12.82
C ALA A 7 -24.54 -14.42 -12.96
N GLY A 8 -23.60 -14.24 -13.89
CA GLY A 8 -22.42 -15.09 -14.01
C GLY A 8 -21.60 -15.04 -12.75
N HIS A 9 -21.99 -15.82 -11.76
CA HIS A 9 -21.20 -16.05 -10.55
C HIS A 9 -20.05 -16.96 -10.95
N ASN A 10 -18.89 -16.36 -11.25
CA ASN A 10 -17.66 -17.10 -11.42
C ASN A 10 -17.32 -17.74 -10.06
N PRO A 11 -17.31 -19.08 -9.93
CA PRO A 11 -17.04 -19.71 -8.64
C PRO A 11 -15.63 -19.31 -8.20
N ARG A 12 -15.53 -18.72 -7.00
CA ARG A 12 -14.24 -18.40 -6.38
C ARG A 12 -13.43 -19.70 -6.32
N PRO A 13 -12.17 -19.71 -6.79
CA PRO A 13 -11.33 -20.88 -6.66
C PRO A 13 -11.24 -21.26 -5.17
N GLY A 14 -11.44 -22.54 -4.87
CA GLY A 14 -11.27 -23.07 -3.52
C GLY A 14 -9.85 -22.85 -3.00
N PRO A 15 -9.62 -23.05 -1.70
CA PRO A 15 -8.30 -22.84 -1.10
C PRO A 15 -7.27 -23.68 -1.89
N ARG A 16 -6.29 -22.97 -2.47
CA ARG A 16 -5.16 -23.61 -3.16
C ARG A 16 -4.26 -24.21 -2.09
N GLU A 17 -3.80 -25.43 -2.27
CA GLU A 17 -2.76 -26.08 -1.44
C GLU A 17 -1.38 -25.42 -1.59
N ALA A 18 -1.30 -24.22 -2.15
CA ALA A 18 -0.06 -23.47 -2.34
C ALA A 18 0.39 -22.83 -1.02
N VAL A 19 1.66 -22.89 -0.74
CA VAL A 19 2.32 -22.22 0.37
C VAL A 19 2.16 -20.71 0.18
N GLY A 20 1.15 -20.12 0.86
CA GLY A 20 0.89 -18.67 0.86
C GLY A 20 -0.16 -18.19 -0.16
N PHE A 21 -0.50 -16.90 -0.04
CA PHE A 21 -1.43 -16.21 -0.92
C PHE A 21 -0.70 -15.61 -2.13
N ARG A 22 -1.41 -15.39 -3.23
CA ARG A 22 -0.96 -14.58 -4.37
C ARG A 22 -1.14 -13.11 -4.01
N VAL A 23 -0.03 -12.41 -3.81
CA VAL A 23 -0.04 -11.04 -3.29
C VAL A 23 0.51 -10.08 -4.33
N ILE A 24 -0.19 -8.96 -4.52
CA ILE A 24 0.36 -7.78 -5.17
C ILE A 24 0.71 -6.77 -4.07
N PHE A 25 1.89 -6.18 -4.17
CA PHE A 25 2.30 -5.12 -3.27
C PHE A 25 2.22 -3.75 -3.96
N ALA A 26 1.66 -2.75 -3.29
CA ALA A 26 1.62 -1.37 -3.76
C ALA A 26 2.30 -0.44 -2.75
N GLY A 27 3.42 0.15 -3.12
CA GLY A 27 4.19 1.01 -2.23
C GLY A 27 5.19 1.90 -2.97
N THR A 28 5.72 2.91 -2.29
CA THR A 28 6.64 3.87 -2.93
C THR A 28 7.90 4.15 -2.10
N PRO A 29 7.82 4.58 -0.82
CA PRO A 29 8.98 5.03 -0.05
C PRO A 29 9.78 3.86 0.53
N HIS A 30 11.00 4.16 0.97
CA HIS A 30 11.92 3.19 1.53
C HIS A 30 11.34 2.43 2.75
N PHE A 31 10.53 3.09 3.57
CA PHE A 31 9.94 2.44 4.76
C PHE A 31 8.94 1.32 4.43
N SER A 32 8.49 1.21 3.19
CA SER A 32 7.62 0.12 2.73
C SER A 32 8.38 -1.19 2.42
N ILE A 33 9.71 -1.11 2.24
CA ILE A 33 10.57 -2.25 1.88
C ILE A 33 10.52 -3.40 2.88
N PRO A 34 10.57 -3.19 4.21
CA PRO A 34 10.50 -4.31 5.16
C PRO A 34 9.23 -5.15 5.01
N THR A 35 8.08 -4.50 4.77
CA THR A 35 6.81 -5.20 4.52
C THR A 35 6.86 -5.98 3.20
N LEU A 36 7.35 -5.35 2.13
CA LEU A 36 7.50 -5.97 0.82
C LEU A 36 8.39 -7.22 0.90
N ALA A 37 9.56 -7.11 1.51
CA ALA A 37 10.49 -8.21 1.68
C ALA A 37 9.89 -9.36 2.52
N GLY A 38 9.20 -9.03 3.62
CA GLY A 38 8.51 -10.02 4.45
C GLY A 38 7.41 -10.77 3.70
N LEU A 39 6.63 -10.09 2.86
CA LEU A 39 5.61 -10.73 2.02
C LEU A 39 6.23 -11.69 0.99
N ALA A 40 7.34 -11.30 0.38
CA ALA A 40 8.02 -12.14 -0.61
C ALA A 40 8.60 -13.44 -0.04
N THR A 41 8.87 -13.50 1.28
CA THR A 41 9.35 -14.73 1.93
C THR A 41 8.23 -15.68 2.36
N THR A 42 7.00 -15.18 2.51
CA THR A 42 5.88 -15.93 3.10
C THR A 42 4.73 -16.20 2.13
N HIS A 43 4.70 -15.48 1.01
CA HIS A 43 3.63 -15.50 0.03
C HIS A 43 4.19 -15.48 -1.40
N GLU A 44 3.35 -15.79 -2.38
CA GLU A 44 3.69 -15.64 -3.80
C GLU A 44 3.50 -14.16 -4.18
N LEU A 45 4.59 -13.40 -4.22
CA LEU A 45 4.57 -12.01 -4.67
C LEU A 45 4.51 -11.98 -6.21
N VAL A 46 3.32 -11.76 -6.77
CA VAL A 46 3.07 -11.87 -8.21
C VAL A 46 3.35 -10.59 -8.98
N ALA A 47 3.29 -9.43 -8.33
CA ALA A 47 3.65 -8.14 -8.92
C ALA A 47 3.84 -7.07 -7.85
N VAL A 48 4.47 -5.98 -8.27
CA VAL A 48 4.65 -4.76 -7.47
C VAL A 48 4.11 -3.55 -8.24
N LEU A 49 3.33 -2.72 -7.57
CA LEU A 49 2.89 -1.40 -8.04
C LEU A 49 3.67 -0.32 -7.29
N THR A 50 4.23 0.65 -8.02
CA THR A 50 4.91 1.80 -7.42
C THR A 50 4.71 3.06 -8.26
N GLN A 51 5.02 4.23 -7.70
CA GLN A 51 4.95 5.49 -8.44
C GLN A 51 5.95 5.51 -9.58
N PRO A 52 5.66 6.21 -10.69
CA PRO A 52 6.62 6.45 -11.77
C PRO A 52 7.90 7.12 -11.27
N ASP A 53 8.98 6.91 -12.00
CA ASP A 53 10.25 7.57 -11.73
C ASP A 53 10.08 9.09 -11.77
N ARG A 54 10.58 9.78 -10.75
CA ARG A 54 10.47 11.23 -10.65
C ARG A 54 11.83 11.90 -10.62
N PRO A 55 11.95 13.10 -11.22
CA PRO A 55 13.17 13.89 -11.12
C PRO A 55 13.53 14.19 -9.66
N ARG A 56 14.77 13.88 -9.26
CA ARG A 56 15.29 14.10 -7.91
C ARG A 56 16.67 14.79 -7.96
N GLY A 57 16.98 15.62 -6.97
CA GLY A 57 18.26 16.28 -6.84
C GLY A 57 18.50 17.43 -7.83
N ARG A 58 19.72 17.98 -7.81
CA ARG A 58 20.09 19.16 -8.62
C ARG A 58 20.09 18.94 -10.12
N GLY A 59 20.25 17.70 -10.60
CA GLY A 59 20.29 17.35 -12.04
C GLY A 59 18.94 17.01 -12.65
N ARG A 60 17.86 16.93 -11.86
CA ARG A 60 16.49 16.55 -12.29
C ARG A 60 16.40 15.26 -13.14
N PHE A 61 17.35 14.33 -12.99
CA PHE A 61 17.26 13.03 -13.63
C PHE A 61 16.15 12.19 -12.97
N PRO A 62 15.37 11.41 -13.75
CA PRO A 62 14.40 10.47 -13.20
C PRO A 62 15.13 9.44 -12.32
N HIS A 63 14.67 9.29 -11.09
CA HIS A 63 15.17 8.28 -10.16
C HIS A 63 14.06 7.26 -9.88
N PRO A 64 14.39 5.96 -9.93
CA PRO A 64 13.44 4.92 -9.57
C PRO A 64 13.07 5.01 -8.09
N THR A 65 11.86 4.56 -7.77
CA THR A 65 11.43 4.43 -6.38
C THR A 65 12.22 3.31 -5.69
N PRO A 66 12.41 3.37 -4.35
CA PRO A 66 13.03 2.26 -3.60
C PRO A 66 12.33 0.92 -3.85
N VAL A 67 11.01 0.92 -3.99
CA VAL A 67 10.21 -0.28 -4.28
C VAL A 67 10.50 -0.82 -5.68
N LYS A 68 10.66 0.05 -6.69
CA LYS A 68 11.05 -0.36 -8.04
C LYS A 68 12.44 -1.00 -8.06
N VAL A 69 13.41 -0.38 -7.38
CA VAL A 69 14.78 -0.92 -7.27
C VAL A 69 14.72 -2.31 -6.66
N TRP A 70 14.06 -2.47 -5.52
CA TRP A 70 13.91 -3.75 -4.85
C TRP A 70 13.27 -4.82 -5.75
N ALA A 71 12.19 -4.47 -6.46
CA ALA A 71 11.48 -5.41 -7.33
C ALA A 71 12.37 -5.90 -8.47
N LEU A 72 13.13 -5.01 -9.12
CA LEU A 72 14.08 -5.37 -10.18
C LEU A 72 15.21 -6.28 -9.68
N GLU A 73 15.78 -5.97 -8.49
CA GLU A 73 16.83 -6.79 -7.86
C GLU A 73 16.34 -8.20 -7.47
N ASN A 74 15.04 -8.34 -7.19
CA ASN A 74 14.42 -9.62 -6.80
C ASN A 74 13.64 -10.30 -7.95
N HIS A 75 13.78 -9.81 -9.19
CA HIS A 75 13.13 -10.37 -10.39
C HIS A 75 11.59 -10.46 -10.27
N VAL A 76 10.97 -9.48 -9.62
CA VAL A 76 9.52 -9.36 -9.50
C VAL A 76 9.00 -8.35 -10.53
N ASP A 77 7.91 -8.69 -11.21
CA ASP A 77 7.27 -7.78 -12.16
C ASP A 77 6.84 -6.47 -11.48
N VAL A 78 7.24 -5.34 -12.09
CA VAL A 78 6.98 -4.00 -11.54
C VAL A 78 6.20 -3.14 -12.52
N PHE A 79 5.11 -2.57 -12.05
CA PHE A 79 4.24 -1.66 -12.78
C PHE A 79 4.30 -0.27 -12.15
N THR A 80 4.42 0.76 -13.01
CA THR A 80 4.53 2.15 -12.58
C THR A 80 3.48 3.04 -13.24
N PRO A 81 2.17 2.74 -13.08
CA PRO A 81 1.12 3.52 -13.72
C PRO A 81 1.09 4.95 -13.17
N ALA A 82 0.90 5.93 -14.04
CA ALA A 82 0.68 7.32 -13.64
C ALA A 82 -0.72 7.50 -13.01
N SER A 83 -1.66 6.64 -13.42
CA SER A 83 -3.03 6.61 -12.91
C SER A 83 -3.57 5.18 -12.87
N LEU A 84 -4.31 4.84 -11.83
CA LEU A 84 -5.04 3.56 -11.75
C LEU A 84 -6.32 3.52 -12.63
N ALA A 85 -6.63 4.59 -13.34
CA ALA A 85 -7.66 4.59 -14.38
C ALA A 85 -7.16 4.01 -15.71
N GLU A 86 -5.87 3.75 -15.85
CA GLU A 86 -5.28 3.12 -17.05
C GLU A 86 -5.76 1.67 -17.18
N ARG A 87 -6.40 1.38 -18.32
CA ARG A 87 -7.03 0.10 -18.59
C ARG A 87 -6.02 -1.03 -18.72
N ASP A 88 -4.92 -0.77 -19.42
CA ASP A 88 -3.90 -1.79 -19.71
C ASP A 88 -3.28 -2.34 -18.42
N THR A 89 -2.91 -1.46 -17.49
CA THR A 89 -2.40 -1.89 -16.16
C THR A 89 -3.45 -2.71 -15.40
N TYR A 90 -4.70 -2.26 -15.41
CA TYR A 90 -5.79 -2.98 -14.73
C TYR A 90 -5.99 -4.38 -15.28
N GLU A 91 -6.01 -4.56 -16.62
CA GLU A 91 -6.21 -5.85 -17.28
C GLU A 91 -5.08 -6.84 -16.95
N VAL A 92 -3.82 -6.38 -16.98
CA VAL A 92 -2.66 -7.22 -16.61
C VAL A 92 -2.75 -7.65 -15.14
N ILE A 93 -3.04 -6.72 -14.24
CA ILE A 93 -3.17 -7.02 -12.81
C ILE A 93 -4.35 -7.96 -12.54
N CYS A 94 -5.46 -7.81 -13.25
CA CYS A 94 -6.61 -8.72 -13.16
C CYS A 94 -6.24 -10.15 -13.61
N ALA A 95 -5.47 -10.29 -14.69
CA ALA A 95 -5.01 -11.58 -15.19
C ALA A 95 -4.10 -12.34 -14.20
N LEU A 96 -3.43 -11.63 -13.30
CA LEU A 96 -2.62 -12.24 -12.23
C LEU A 96 -3.46 -12.90 -11.14
N GLN A 97 -4.77 -12.65 -11.07
CA GLN A 97 -5.71 -13.22 -10.09
C GLN A 97 -5.18 -13.14 -8.65
N PRO A 98 -4.92 -11.96 -8.11
CA PRO A 98 -4.38 -11.82 -6.76
C PRO A 98 -5.42 -12.18 -5.70
N ASP A 99 -4.96 -12.80 -4.62
CA ASP A 99 -5.74 -13.05 -3.41
C ASP A 99 -5.86 -11.76 -2.58
N PHE A 100 -4.75 -11.03 -2.44
CA PHE A 100 -4.67 -9.77 -1.73
C PHE A 100 -3.88 -8.72 -2.53
N LEU A 101 -4.22 -7.46 -2.32
CA LEU A 101 -3.36 -6.33 -2.66
C LEU A 101 -2.97 -5.63 -1.34
N ILE A 102 -1.67 -5.55 -1.06
CA ILE A 102 -1.14 -4.95 0.17
C ILE A 102 -0.56 -3.57 -0.14
N VAL A 103 -1.03 -2.56 0.58
CA VAL A 103 -0.67 -1.16 0.34
C VAL A 103 0.17 -0.62 1.48
N VAL A 104 1.28 0.05 1.17
CA VAL A 104 2.09 0.80 2.12
C VAL A 104 2.57 2.09 1.47
N ALA A 105 1.90 3.20 1.75
CA ALA A 105 2.23 4.53 1.20
C ALA A 105 2.44 4.54 -0.32
N TYR A 106 1.47 4.05 -1.05
CA TYR A 106 1.52 3.99 -2.52
C TYR A 106 1.35 5.35 -3.17
N GLY A 107 0.44 6.17 -2.64
CA GLY A 107 0.20 7.55 -3.10
C GLY A 107 -0.86 7.71 -4.19
N LEU A 108 -1.56 6.64 -4.60
CA LEU A 108 -2.74 6.71 -5.46
C LEU A 108 -3.95 6.12 -4.73
N LEU A 109 -5.13 6.69 -5.01
CA LEU A 109 -6.41 6.15 -4.54
C LEU A 109 -6.88 5.03 -5.47
N PHE A 110 -7.38 3.94 -4.90
CA PHE A 110 -7.90 2.82 -5.65
C PHE A 110 -9.36 3.08 -6.09
N PRO A 111 -9.64 3.07 -7.42
CA PRO A 111 -11.00 3.13 -7.94
C PRO A 111 -11.82 1.91 -7.52
N GLN A 112 -13.15 1.98 -7.63
CA GLN A 112 -14.06 0.93 -7.18
C GLN A 112 -13.75 -0.45 -7.77
N ASN A 113 -13.45 -0.52 -9.06
CA ASN A 113 -13.10 -1.77 -9.74
C ASN A 113 -11.82 -2.43 -9.17
N TRP A 114 -10.85 -1.64 -8.70
CA TRP A 114 -9.66 -2.14 -8.02
C TRP A 114 -9.98 -2.70 -6.64
N LEU A 115 -10.92 -2.09 -5.89
CA LEU A 115 -11.30 -2.56 -4.56
C LEU A 115 -11.91 -3.96 -4.59
N GLU A 116 -12.50 -4.34 -5.71
CA GLU A 116 -13.19 -5.62 -5.94
C GLU A 116 -12.30 -6.65 -6.66
N LEU A 117 -11.11 -6.24 -7.15
CA LEU A 117 -10.23 -7.08 -7.95
C LEU A 117 -9.61 -8.23 -7.16
N PRO A 118 -8.96 -8.01 -5.98
CA PRO A 118 -8.39 -9.12 -5.22
C PRO A 118 -9.47 -9.95 -4.54
N THR A 119 -9.29 -11.28 -4.49
CA THR A 119 -10.26 -12.21 -3.91
C THR A 119 -10.71 -11.83 -2.49
N TYR A 120 -9.75 -11.43 -1.65
CA TYR A 120 -10.00 -11.05 -0.25
C TYR A 120 -9.93 -9.55 0.00
N GLY A 121 -9.62 -8.77 -1.05
CA GLY A 121 -9.61 -7.31 -1.02
C GLY A 121 -8.24 -6.70 -0.79
N ILE A 122 -8.26 -5.40 -0.51
CA ILE A 122 -7.05 -4.58 -0.34
C ILE A 122 -6.85 -4.30 1.14
N LEU A 123 -5.61 -4.53 1.64
CA LEU A 123 -5.19 -4.18 2.98
C LEU A 123 -4.18 -3.03 2.92
N ASN A 124 -4.32 -2.05 3.80
CA ASN A 124 -3.38 -0.93 3.93
C ASN A 124 -2.70 -0.95 5.30
N LEU A 125 -1.37 -0.85 5.30
CA LEU A 125 -0.59 -0.55 6.50
C LEU A 125 -0.51 0.97 6.65
N HIS A 126 -1.35 1.52 7.53
CA HIS A 126 -1.39 2.94 7.82
C HIS A 126 -0.53 3.26 9.04
N ALA A 127 0.35 4.26 8.91
CA ALA A 127 1.36 4.58 9.92
C ALA A 127 0.79 5.45 11.07
N SER A 128 -0.38 5.08 11.60
CA SER A 128 -0.97 5.65 12.81
C SER A 128 -1.84 4.63 13.54
N LEU A 129 -2.27 4.97 14.76
CA LEU A 129 -3.32 4.27 15.49
C LEU A 129 -4.69 4.81 15.05
N LEU A 130 -5.26 4.24 13.99
CA LEU A 130 -6.58 4.66 13.48
C LEU A 130 -7.66 4.57 14.58
N PRO A 131 -8.62 5.49 14.62
CA PRO A 131 -8.98 6.48 13.59
C PRO A 131 -8.16 7.78 13.62
N ARG A 132 -7.14 7.90 14.49
CA ARG A 132 -6.30 9.09 14.58
C ARG A 132 -5.38 9.18 13.37
N TRP A 133 -5.21 10.39 12.85
CA TRP A 133 -4.33 10.70 11.71
C TRP A 133 -4.67 9.94 10.42
N ARG A 134 -5.96 9.85 10.09
CA ARG A 134 -6.41 9.44 8.75
C ARG A 134 -5.82 10.35 7.68
N GLY A 135 -5.58 9.82 6.49
CA GLY A 135 -5.04 10.59 5.36
C GLY A 135 -3.53 10.63 5.30
N ALA A 136 -3.00 11.70 4.69
CA ALA A 136 -1.58 11.83 4.41
C ALA A 136 -0.74 12.15 5.66
N SER A 137 0.53 11.75 5.62
CA SER A 137 1.57 12.17 6.61
C SER A 137 1.22 11.89 8.09
N PRO A 138 0.70 10.71 8.44
CA PRO A 138 0.32 10.40 9.83
C PRO A 138 1.49 10.46 10.81
N ILE A 139 2.69 10.08 10.38
CA ILE A 139 3.91 10.12 11.21
C ILE A 139 4.26 11.56 11.55
N GLU A 140 4.29 12.44 10.55
CA GLU A 140 4.60 13.85 10.71
C GLU A 140 3.58 14.52 11.63
N HIS A 141 2.29 14.24 11.45
CA HIS A 141 1.23 14.80 12.30
C HIS A 141 1.36 14.36 13.75
N SER A 142 1.61 13.07 14.03
CA SER A 142 1.79 12.58 15.39
C SER A 142 2.99 13.23 16.09
N LEU A 143 4.10 13.42 15.37
CA LEU A 143 5.30 14.08 15.89
C LEU A 143 5.09 15.59 16.10
N LEU A 144 4.41 16.27 15.18
CA LEU A 144 4.15 17.72 15.27
C LEU A 144 3.26 18.08 16.47
N VAL A 145 2.25 17.28 16.73
CA VAL A 145 1.35 17.50 17.90
C VAL A 145 1.99 17.05 19.20
N GLY A 146 2.99 16.15 19.13
CA GLY A 146 3.68 15.62 20.30
C GLY A 146 2.93 14.49 20.97
N ASP A 147 2.32 13.63 20.15
CA ASP A 147 1.75 12.39 20.66
C ASP A 147 2.83 11.61 21.42
N LEU A 148 2.44 10.99 22.53
CA LEU A 148 3.34 10.12 23.30
C LEU A 148 3.35 8.69 22.79
N GLN A 149 2.40 8.36 21.91
CA GLN A 149 2.26 7.05 21.28
C GLN A 149 1.90 7.22 19.80
N SER A 150 2.44 6.34 18.97
CA SER A 150 2.05 6.17 17.59
C SER A 150 2.03 4.68 17.27
N GLY A 151 1.86 4.31 16.01
CA GLY A 151 1.85 2.91 15.65
C GLY A 151 1.48 2.68 14.20
N ILE A 152 1.10 1.43 13.93
CA ILE A 152 0.64 0.99 12.61
C ILE A 152 -0.72 0.34 12.78
N SER A 153 -1.64 0.65 11.88
CA SER A 153 -2.93 -0.02 11.75
C SER A 153 -2.98 -0.79 10.43
N ILE A 154 -3.36 -2.06 10.48
CA ILE A 154 -3.72 -2.84 9.30
C ILE A 154 -5.22 -2.72 9.13
N GLN A 155 -5.66 -2.12 8.02
CA GLN A 155 -7.06 -1.89 7.73
C GLN A 155 -7.44 -2.39 6.34
N LYS A 156 -8.72 -2.70 6.13
CA LYS A 156 -9.28 -2.91 4.80
C LYS A 156 -9.42 -1.56 4.09
N VAL A 157 -8.97 -1.50 2.85
CA VAL A 157 -9.20 -0.31 2.02
C VAL A 157 -10.64 -0.31 1.53
N VAL A 158 -11.32 0.83 1.72
CA VAL A 158 -12.67 1.09 1.25
C VAL A 158 -12.67 2.42 0.48
N LYS A 159 -13.79 2.75 -0.18
CA LYS A 159 -13.91 3.98 -0.96
C LYS A 159 -13.60 5.26 -0.17
N GLN A 160 -13.98 5.29 1.12
CA GLN A 160 -13.66 6.40 2.00
C GLN A 160 -12.24 6.25 2.56
N LEU A 161 -11.43 7.31 2.45
CA LEU A 161 -10.02 7.31 2.83
C LEU A 161 -9.85 6.93 4.32
N ASP A 162 -9.03 5.91 4.56
CA ASP A 162 -8.64 5.38 5.88
C ASP A 162 -9.80 5.19 6.87
N ALA A 163 -10.98 4.80 6.35
CA ALA A 163 -12.20 4.58 7.12
C ALA A 163 -12.65 3.11 7.16
N GLY A 164 -11.89 2.20 6.58
CA GLY A 164 -12.21 0.78 6.59
C GLY A 164 -12.02 0.11 7.95
N PRO A 165 -12.55 -1.10 8.11
CA PRO A 165 -12.33 -1.90 9.31
C PRO A 165 -10.85 -2.10 9.62
N VAL A 166 -10.46 -1.89 10.86
CA VAL A 166 -9.10 -2.13 11.35
C VAL A 166 -9.04 -3.57 11.87
N TYR A 167 -8.13 -4.36 11.32
CA TYR A 167 -7.95 -5.76 11.73
C TYR A 167 -6.94 -5.91 12.85
N ARG A 168 -5.88 -5.10 12.84
CA ARG A 168 -4.81 -5.14 13.84
C ARG A 168 -4.13 -3.79 13.99
N GLN A 169 -3.67 -3.52 15.20
CA GLN A 169 -2.84 -2.36 15.52
C GLN A 169 -1.61 -2.81 16.34
N CYS A 170 -0.48 -2.19 16.05
CA CYS A 170 0.72 -2.25 16.87
C CYS A 170 1.09 -0.84 17.26
N TRP A 171 1.36 -0.60 18.53
CA TRP A 171 1.74 0.70 19.05
C TRP A 171 3.19 0.76 19.48
N VAL A 172 3.77 1.95 19.47
CA VAL A 172 5.10 2.26 19.98
C VAL A 172 5.02 3.55 20.80
N SER A 173 5.80 3.62 21.87
CA SER A 173 5.99 4.87 22.62
C SER A 173 6.90 5.80 21.83
N LEU A 174 6.54 7.07 21.77
CA LEU A 174 7.35 8.11 21.16
C LEU A 174 8.12 8.84 22.26
N ASN A 175 9.44 8.98 22.08
CA ASN A 175 10.24 9.75 22.99
C ASN A 175 9.95 11.26 22.81
N PRO A 176 9.52 12.00 23.86
CA PRO A 176 9.25 13.43 23.75
C PRO A 176 10.45 14.27 23.26
N GLN A 177 11.68 13.82 23.52
CA GLN A 177 12.88 14.53 23.04
C GLN A 177 13.08 14.34 21.53
N GLU A 178 12.86 13.13 21.01
CA GLU A 178 12.93 12.85 19.56
C GLU A 178 11.85 13.61 18.80
N SER A 179 10.65 13.68 19.32
CA SER A 179 9.57 14.46 18.71
C SER A 179 9.86 15.96 18.71
N ARG A 180 10.56 16.51 19.72
CA ARG A 180 11.02 17.91 19.75
C ARG A 180 12.12 18.19 18.72
N ILE A 181 13.08 17.29 18.55
CA ILE A 181 14.14 17.39 17.53
C ILE A 181 13.54 17.34 16.13
N THR A 182 12.61 16.41 15.89
CA THR A 182 11.94 16.27 14.60
C THR A 182 11.09 17.49 14.28
N ARG A 183 10.34 18.04 15.24
CA ARG A 183 9.60 19.31 15.08
C ARG A 183 10.53 20.48 14.72
N ARG A 184 11.67 20.63 15.38
CA ARG A 184 12.64 21.70 15.06
C ARG A 184 13.21 21.54 13.65
N ARG A 185 13.52 20.30 13.23
CA ARG A 185 14.01 20.02 11.87
C ARG A 185 12.95 20.33 10.81
N MET A 186 11.69 19.94 11.05
CA MET A 186 10.58 20.25 10.12
C MET A 186 10.29 21.76 10.04
N ALA A 187 10.34 22.49 11.15
CA ALA A 187 10.19 23.95 11.15
C ALA A 187 11.28 24.68 10.34
N LEU A 188 12.51 24.15 10.32
CA LEU A 188 13.63 24.69 9.54
C LEU A 188 13.55 24.37 8.03
N ILE A 189 12.76 23.37 7.63
CA ILE A 189 12.60 22.98 6.23
C ILE A 189 11.42 23.71 5.57
N ASN A 190 10.43 24.11 6.36
CA ASN A 190 9.18 24.74 5.90
C ASN A 190 9.16 26.29 6.12
N GLY A 191 10.20 26.90 6.64
CA GLY A 191 10.42 28.35 6.74
C GLY A 191 11.51 28.82 5.81
#